data_43879a92a2392c13d3aeaf64709392ce
#
_entry.id   43879a92a2392c13d3aeaf64709392ce
#
_cell.length_a   1.000
_cell.length_b   1.000
_cell.length_c   1.000
_cell.angle_alpha   90.00
_cell.angle_beta   90.00
_cell.angle_gamma   90.00
#
_symmetry.space_group_name_H-M   'P 1'
#
loop_
_entity.id
_entity.type
_entity.pdbx_description
1 polymer ?
#
loop_
_entity_poly.entity_id
_entity_poly.type
_entity_poly.pdbx_seq_one_letter_code
_entity_poly.pdbx_strand_id
1 'polypeptide(L)'
;MNLLIEQPGSLGDIFFIQKIIHILSKEYKIYHPVLPTFWSVGADQIINPAVSGPNIQLPSQYNVYKCSDHIKNNPYDVMTSKYQGLGMEWDDWSDYFKYERNLEREDALRKFLGIDKDDSYILLNRYYGFNSEMNGVYKQVPKDYDGKVIEMNPSIPGCKIFDWCWVFENAEEIHSVDTSIHYIMETLELKASKLTIHPRHYKYAKFIYDRILRQPWEWIDYTRDEWRKLAPMEAE
;
A
#
# COMPACT_ATOMS: atom_id res chain seq x y z
N MET A 1 17.50 25.32 0.91
CA MET A 1 18.44 24.28 1.43
C MET A 1 18.04 22.93 0.83
N ASN A 2 18.99 22.01 0.60
CA ASN A 2 18.69 20.68 0.07
C ASN A 2 18.50 19.68 1.22
N LEU A 3 17.51 18.78 1.10
CA LEU A 3 17.22 17.73 2.06
C LEU A 3 17.05 16.39 1.34
N LEU A 4 17.83 15.40 1.75
CA LEU A 4 17.68 14.02 1.34
C LEU A 4 16.77 13.30 2.33
N ILE A 5 15.70 12.69 1.83
CA ILE A 5 14.85 11.79 2.61
C ILE A 5 15.25 10.36 2.28
N GLU A 6 15.84 9.67 3.26
CA GLU A 6 16.15 8.24 3.17
C GLU A 6 15.00 7.44 3.76
N GLN A 7 14.31 6.70 2.89
CA GLN A 7 13.22 5.79 3.24
C GLN A 7 13.64 4.36 2.88
N PRO A 8 14.25 3.63 3.82
CA PRO A 8 14.55 2.21 3.63
C PRO A 8 13.29 1.41 3.92
N GLY A 9 12.57 1.01 2.92
CA GLY A 9 11.37 0.23 3.13
C GLY A 9 10.66 -0.15 1.85
N SER A 10 9.43 -0.55 2.01
CA SER A 10 8.58 -1.03 0.94
C SER A 10 7.83 0.10 0.24
N LEU A 11 7.04 -0.26 -0.77
CA LEU A 11 6.18 0.68 -1.50
C LEU A 11 5.17 1.40 -0.57
N GLY A 12 4.62 0.70 0.43
CA GLY A 12 3.73 1.31 1.42
C GLY A 12 4.41 2.40 2.26
N ASP A 13 5.69 2.22 2.58
CA ASP A 13 6.48 3.24 3.27
C ASP A 13 6.62 4.50 2.43
N ILE A 14 6.86 4.34 1.12
CA ILE A 14 6.95 5.46 0.17
C ILE A 14 5.63 6.22 0.11
N PHE A 15 4.50 5.51 0.09
CA PHE A 15 3.17 6.12 0.06
C PHE A 15 2.88 6.89 1.34
N PHE A 16 3.21 6.31 2.47
CA PHE A 16 2.91 6.88 3.78
C PHE A 16 3.66 8.19 4.06
N ILE A 17 4.90 8.34 3.60
CA ILE A 17 5.70 9.55 3.88
C ILE A 17 5.39 10.76 2.99
N GLN A 18 4.38 10.70 2.10
CA GLN A 18 4.10 11.79 1.17
C GLN A 18 3.76 13.11 1.88
N LYS A 19 3.10 13.07 3.02
CA LYS A 19 2.86 14.26 3.85
C LYS A 19 4.17 14.88 4.34
N ILE A 20 5.13 14.08 4.79
CA ILE A 20 6.47 14.56 5.20
C ILE A 20 7.12 15.32 4.05
N ILE A 21 7.12 14.71 2.85
CA ILE A 21 7.70 15.33 1.64
C ILE A 21 7.03 16.68 1.35
N HIS A 22 5.70 16.75 1.36
CA HIS A 22 4.95 17.97 1.07
C HIS A 22 5.20 19.08 2.10
N ILE A 23 5.24 18.76 3.38
CA ILE A 23 5.45 19.75 4.43
C ILE A 23 6.88 20.30 4.36
N LEU A 24 7.87 19.41 4.28
CA LEU A 24 9.28 19.81 4.24
C LEU A 24 9.66 20.52 2.95
N SER A 25 8.95 20.28 1.84
CA SER A 25 9.20 20.97 0.56
C SER A 25 8.93 22.48 0.59
N LYS A 26 8.21 22.97 1.61
CA LYS A 26 7.99 24.42 1.79
C LYS A 26 9.27 25.17 2.17
N GLU A 27 10.24 24.46 2.78
CA GLU A 27 11.49 25.03 3.26
C GLU A 27 12.73 24.46 2.55
N TYR A 28 12.60 23.24 2.03
CA TYR A 28 13.70 22.50 1.45
C TYR A 28 13.41 22.07 0.02
N LYS A 29 14.44 22.00 -0.80
CA LYS A 29 14.39 21.22 -2.04
C LYS A 29 14.63 19.77 -1.69
N ILE A 30 13.60 18.93 -1.84
CA ILE A 30 13.61 17.54 -1.41
C ILE A 30 14.20 16.62 -2.49
N TYR A 31 15.01 15.68 -2.07
CA TYR A 31 15.52 14.55 -2.87
C TYR A 31 15.08 13.25 -2.20
N HIS A 32 14.38 12.40 -2.96
CA HIS A 32 13.85 11.13 -2.45
C HIS A 32 14.22 9.98 -3.40
N PRO A 33 15.36 9.30 -3.18
CA PRO A 33 15.73 8.11 -3.94
C PRO A 33 14.70 7.00 -3.76
N VAL A 34 14.29 6.39 -4.86
CA VAL A 34 13.35 5.26 -4.88
C VAL A 34 14.01 4.10 -5.61
N LEU A 35 13.93 2.90 -5.08
CA LEU A 35 14.48 1.71 -5.73
C LEU A 35 13.83 1.48 -7.11
N PRO A 36 14.59 1.02 -8.13
CA PRO A 36 14.07 0.78 -9.47
C PRO A 36 12.84 -0.14 -9.49
N THR A 37 12.80 -1.15 -8.64
CA THR A 37 11.67 -2.08 -8.50
C THR A 37 10.40 -1.38 -8.05
N PHE A 38 10.46 -0.48 -7.08
CA PHE A 38 9.29 0.29 -6.62
C PHE A 38 8.90 1.37 -7.63
N TRP A 39 9.89 1.96 -8.30
CA TRP A 39 9.65 2.94 -9.34
C TRP A 39 8.83 2.36 -10.47
N SER A 40 9.23 1.22 -11.01
CA SER A 40 8.55 0.54 -12.12
C SER A 40 7.15 0.02 -11.79
N VAL A 41 6.89 -0.32 -10.53
CA VAL A 41 5.56 -0.83 -10.10
C VAL A 41 4.53 0.28 -9.97
N GLY A 42 4.95 1.54 -9.75
CA GLY A 42 4.01 2.65 -9.67
C GLY A 42 4.51 3.90 -8.95
N ALA A 43 5.66 3.86 -8.24
CA ALA A 43 6.14 5.06 -7.54
C ALA A 43 6.42 6.24 -8.47
N ASP A 44 6.63 6.00 -9.78
CA ASP A 44 6.76 7.01 -10.83
C ASP A 44 5.47 7.81 -11.10
N GLN A 45 4.33 7.30 -10.65
CA GLN A 45 3.02 7.96 -10.79
C GLN A 45 2.67 8.86 -9.59
N ILE A 46 3.49 8.86 -8.53
CA ILE A 46 3.24 9.69 -7.35
C ILE A 46 3.50 11.16 -7.68
N ILE A 47 2.52 12.00 -7.37
CA ILE A 47 2.61 13.45 -7.55
C ILE A 47 3.10 14.07 -6.24
N ASN A 48 4.36 14.49 -6.22
CA ASN A 48 4.94 15.16 -5.06
C ASN A 48 5.99 16.21 -5.49
N PRO A 49 6.36 17.14 -4.60
CA PRO A 49 7.32 18.20 -4.91
C PRO A 49 8.79 17.74 -4.85
N ALA A 50 9.08 16.48 -4.55
CA ALA A 50 10.45 15.99 -4.47
C ALA A 50 11.04 15.66 -5.84
N VAL A 51 12.36 15.78 -5.96
CA VAL A 51 13.10 15.14 -7.03
C VAL A 51 13.20 13.66 -6.66
N SER A 52 12.33 12.83 -7.25
CA SER A 52 12.22 11.40 -6.94
C SER A 52 12.64 10.54 -8.12
N GLY A 53 13.18 9.36 -7.83
CA GLY A 53 13.52 8.38 -8.85
C GLY A 53 14.67 7.45 -8.47
N PRO A 54 14.94 6.43 -9.33
CA PRO A 54 15.96 5.43 -9.03
C PRO A 54 17.40 5.93 -9.26
N ASN A 55 17.59 6.95 -10.09
CA ASN A 55 18.92 7.44 -10.50
C ASN A 55 19.04 8.96 -10.34
N ILE A 56 18.50 9.51 -9.26
CA ILE A 56 18.57 10.95 -9.03
C ILE A 56 19.99 11.37 -8.72
N GLN A 57 20.40 12.52 -9.28
CA GLN A 57 21.69 13.15 -8.93
C GLN A 57 21.51 13.97 -7.66
N LEU A 58 22.27 13.61 -6.63
CA LEU A 58 22.28 14.39 -5.39
C LEU A 58 23.16 15.63 -5.53
N PRO A 59 22.78 16.74 -4.89
CA PRO A 59 23.63 17.93 -4.83
C PRO A 59 24.89 17.67 -4.01
N SER A 60 25.91 18.52 -4.16
CA SER A 60 27.20 18.40 -3.42
C SER A 60 27.04 18.61 -1.91
N GLN A 61 25.98 19.33 -1.50
CA GLN A 61 25.66 19.60 -0.08
C GLN A 61 24.17 19.41 0.18
N TYR A 62 23.84 18.61 1.18
CA TYR A 62 22.48 18.34 1.63
C TYR A 62 22.45 17.89 3.09
N ASN A 63 21.35 18.14 3.76
CA ASN A 63 21.00 17.51 5.02
C ASN A 63 20.32 16.16 4.76
N VAL A 64 20.32 15.27 5.74
CA VAL A 64 19.68 13.95 5.64
C VAL A 64 18.61 13.81 6.70
N TYR A 65 17.43 13.40 6.29
CA TYR A 65 16.39 12.87 7.18
C TYR A 65 16.23 11.37 6.91
N LYS A 66 16.57 10.56 7.90
CA LYS A 66 16.43 9.11 7.83
C LYS A 66 15.17 8.69 8.55
N CYS A 67 14.20 8.21 7.80
CA CYS A 67 12.93 7.73 8.36
C CYS A 67 13.12 6.56 9.34
N SER A 68 14.22 5.81 9.22
CA SER A 68 14.55 4.69 10.12
C SER A 68 15.11 5.07 11.47
N ASP A 69 15.69 6.28 11.63
CA ASP A 69 16.41 6.65 12.85
C ASP A 69 15.50 6.76 14.08
N HIS A 70 14.20 6.89 13.84
CA HIS A 70 13.18 7.04 14.87
C HIS A 70 12.46 5.73 15.22
N ILE A 71 12.76 4.62 14.54
CA ILE A 71 12.22 3.28 14.82
C ILE A 71 12.91 2.70 16.08
N LYS A 72 13.09 3.50 17.12
CA LYS A 72 13.82 3.08 18.31
C LYS A 72 12.93 2.21 19.19
N ASN A 73 13.26 0.93 19.26
CA ASN A 73 12.83 -0.02 20.31
C ASN A 73 11.35 -0.43 20.31
N ASN A 74 10.52 -0.01 19.35
CA ASN A 74 9.14 -0.47 19.27
C ASN A 74 8.79 -0.84 17.82
N PRO A 75 8.78 -2.13 17.46
CA PRO A 75 8.40 -2.58 16.10
C PRO A 75 6.96 -2.22 15.74
N TYR A 76 6.11 -1.91 16.72
CA TYR A 76 4.72 -1.51 16.51
C TYR A 76 4.55 -0.07 16.02
N ASP A 77 5.60 0.76 16.16
CA ASP A 77 5.56 2.16 15.75
C ASP A 77 6.37 2.47 14.48
N VAL A 78 6.71 1.43 13.71
CA VAL A 78 7.54 1.57 12.50
C VAL A 78 7.01 2.63 11.53
N MET A 79 5.69 2.70 11.34
CA MET A 79 5.10 3.67 10.42
C MET A 79 5.00 5.06 11.05
N THR A 80 4.40 5.16 12.23
CA THR A 80 4.13 6.45 12.89
C THR A 80 5.40 7.14 13.40
N SER A 81 6.44 6.37 13.75
CA SER A 81 7.74 6.91 14.18
C SER A 81 8.41 7.81 13.14
N LYS A 82 8.13 7.61 11.84
CA LYS A 82 8.62 8.48 10.76
C LYS A 82 8.14 9.93 10.91
N TYR A 83 6.95 10.12 11.41
CA TYR A 83 6.34 11.42 11.68
C TYR A 83 6.75 11.97 13.04
N GLN A 84 6.79 11.11 14.04
CA GLN A 84 7.15 11.49 15.42
C GLN A 84 8.53 12.11 15.50
N GLY A 85 9.49 11.63 14.71
CA GLY A 85 10.83 12.20 14.62
C GLY A 85 10.88 13.66 14.15
N LEU A 86 9.82 14.13 13.52
CA LEU A 86 9.66 15.50 13.04
C LEU A 86 8.63 16.28 13.88
N GLY A 87 8.05 15.69 14.93
CA GLY A 87 6.96 16.28 15.69
C GLY A 87 5.68 16.49 14.85
N MET A 88 5.46 15.67 13.84
CA MET A 88 4.31 15.75 12.95
C MET A 88 3.27 14.70 13.30
N GLU A 89 1.99 15.07 13.20
CA GLU A 89 0.88 14.13 13.22
C GLU A 89 0.74 13.42 11.86
N TRP A 90 0.20 12.21 11.85
CA TRP A 90 0.11 11.36 10.65
C TRP A 90 -1.32 11.05 10.21
N ASP A 91 -2.32 11.38 11.00
CA ASP A 91 -3.72 10.99 10.81
C ASP A 91 -4.37 11.46 9.50
N ASP A 92 -3.84 12.53 8.88
CA ASP A 92 -4.26 13.05 7.57
C ASP A 92 -3.28 12.71 6.42
N TRP A 93 -2.42 11.70 6.59
CA TRP A 93 -1.37 11.36 5.61
C TRP A 93 -1.93 11.11 4.20
N SER A 94 -3.11 10.49 4.09
CA SER A 94 -3.75 10.17 2.81
C SER A 94 -4.16 11.39 2.01
N ASP A 95 -4.39 12.54 2.67
CA ASP A 95 -4.73 13.80 1.99
C ASP A 95 -3.55 14.34 1.15
N TYR A 96 -2.35 13.93 1.49
CA TYR A 96 -1.10 14.29 0.79
C TYR A 96 -0.63 13.23 -0.19
N PHE A 97 -1.18 12.01 -0.14
CA PHE A 97 -0.82 10.96 -1.07
C PHE A 97 -1.62 11.12 -2.36
N LYS A 98 -0.99 11.74 -3.36
CA LYS A 98 -1.56 11.99 -4.68
C LYS A 98 -0.76 11.23 -5.74
N TYR A 99 -1.46 10.72 -6.74
CA TYR A 99 -0.87 9.99 -7.84
C TYR A 99 -1.66 10.21 -9.13
N GLU A 100 -1.00 10.01 -10.27
CA GLU A 100 -1.62 10.12 -11.57
C GLU A 100 -2.30 8.79 -11.94
N ARG A 101 -3.60 8.85 -12.19
CA ARG A 101 -4.39 7.72 -12.69
C ARG A 101 -4.36 7.71 -14.21
N ASN A 102 -4.21 6.51 -14.78
CA ASN A 102 -4.33 6.31 -16.21
C ASN A 102 -5.64 5.55 -16.51
N LEU A 103 -6.71 6.30 -16.79
CA LEU A 103 -8.06 5.73 -16.98
C LEU A 103 -8.14 4.75 -18.16
N GLU A 104 -7.31 4.94 -19.21
CA GLU A 104 -7.26 4.01 -20.34
C GLU A 104 -6.67 2.65 -19.92
N ARG A 105 -5.63 2.67 -19.08
CA ARG A 105 -5.01 1.46 -18.54
C ARG A 105 -5.91 0.77 -17.52
N GLU A 106 -6.62 1.53 -16.68
CA GLU A 106 -7.62 1.00 -15.77
C GLU A 106 -8.75 0.30 -16.54
N ASP A 107 -9.26 0.90 -17.62
CA ASP A 107 -10.29 0.29 -18.46
C ASP A 107 -9.75 -0.94 -19.22
N ALA A 108 -8.51 -0.90 -19.69
CA ALA A 108 -7.85 -2.04 -20.31
C ALA A 108 -7.70 -3.21 -19.33
N LEU A 109 -7.29 -2.94 -18.09
CA LEU A 109 -7.20 -3.96 -17.04
C LEU A 109 -8.57 -4.53 -16.70
N ARG A 110 -9.58 -3.69 -16.51
CA ARG A 110 -10.97 -4.12 -16.28
C ARG A 110 -11.44 -5.11 -17.35
N LYS A 111 -11.25 -4.76 -18.64
CA LYS A 111 -11.60 -5.63 -19.77
C LYS A 111 -10.80 -6.94 -19.80
N PHE A 112 -9.50 -6.86 -19.50
CA PHE A 112 -8.64 -8.04 -19.40
C PHE A 112 -9.11 -9.02 -18.32
N LEU A 113 -9.59 -8.49 -17.19
CA LEU A 113 -10.17 -9.27 -16.09
C LEU A 113 -11.59 -9.78 -16.42
N GLY A 114 -12.16 -9.39 -17.55
CA GLY A 114 -13.51 -9.78 -17.95
C GLY A 114 -14.61 -9.15 -17.08
N ILE A 115 -14.36 -7.97 -16.52
CA ILE A 115 -15.32 -7.27 -15.65
C ILE A 115 -16.11 -6.29 -16.49
N ASP A 116 -17.45 -6.42 -16.54
CA ASP A 116 -18.34 -5.42 -17.08
C ASP A 116 -18.65 -4.34 -16.03
N LYS A 117 -19.09 -3.15 -16.48
CA LYS A 117 -19.29 -2.02 -15.54
C LYS A 117 -20.37 -2.27 -14.48
N ASP A 118 -21.31 -3.15 -14.79
CA ASP A 118 -22.44 -3.48 -13.93
C ASP A 118 -22.25 -4.82 -13.20
N ASP A 119 -21.05 -5.45 -13.35
CA ASP A 119 -20.77 -6.70 -12.67
C ASP A 119 -20.61 -6.48 -11.16
N SER A 120 -21.19 -7.39 -10.38
CA SER A 120 -20.85 -7.58 -8.98
C SER A 120 -19.70 -8.56 -8.86
N TYR A 121 -18.69 -8.24 -8.04
CA TYR A 121 -17.55 -9.12 -7.80
C TYR A 121 -16.91 -8.93 -6.45
N ILE A 122 -16.34 -10.01 -5.95
CA ILE A 122 -15.45 -10.03 -4.79
C ILE A 122 -14.01 -9.92 -5.27
N LEU A 123 -13.27 -8.95 -4.72
CA LEU A 123 -11.83 -8.81 -4.97
C LEU A 123 -11.02 -9.51 -3.89
N LEU A 124 -10.12 -10.40 -4.32
CA LEU A 124 -9.18 -11.08 -3.46
C LEU A 124 -7.75 -10.64 -3.74
N ASN A 125 -7.02 -10.23 -2.71
CA ASN A 125 -5.58 -10.07 -2.78
C ASN A 125 -4.90 -10.95 -1.74
N ARG A 126 -4.26 -12.03 -2.18
CA ARG A 126 -3.49 -12.95 -1.33
C ARG A 126 -1.99 -12.67 -1.33
N TYR A 127 -1.52 -11.86 -2.26
CA TYR A 127 -0.09 -11.65 -2.46
C TYR A 127 0.47 -10.57 -1.53
N TYR A 128 1.64 -10.87 -0.93
CA TYR A 128 2.44 -9.91 -0.20
C TYR A 128 3.93 -10.11 -0.50
N GLY A 129 4.68 -9.01 -0.55
CA GLY A 129 6.05 -9.07 -1.09
C GLY A 129 6.06 -9.52 -2.55
N PHE A 130 7.15 -10.12 -2.99
CA PHE A 130 7.30 -10.51 -4.40
C PHE A 130 6.84 -11.94 -4.70
N ASN A 131 6.80 -12.84 -3.72
CA ASN A 131 6.51 -14.27 -3.94
C ASN A 131 5.75 -14.93 -2.79
N SER A 132 5.24 -14.18 -1.84
CA SER A 132 4.54 -14.75 -0.69
C SER A 132 3.03 -14.62 -0.84
N GLU A 133 2.29 -15.66 -0.42
CA GLU A 133 0.84 -15.76 -0.59
C GLU A 133 0.17 -16.16 0.73
N MET A 134 -1.03 -15.68 0.95
CA MET A 134 -1.88 -16.08 2.08
C MET A 134 -3.21 -16.63 1.58
N ASN A 135 -3.33 -17.95 1.58
CA ASN A 135 -4.51 -18.64 1.04
C ASN A 135 -5.76 -18.52 1.93
N GLY A 136 -5.63 -17.99 3.15
CA GLY A 136 -6.75 -17.71 4.04
C GLY A 136 -7.80 -16.75 3.46
N VAL A 137 -7.40 -15.89 2.54
CA VAL A 137 -8.27 -14.93 1.87
C VAL A 137 -9.46 -15.60 1.18
N TYR A 138 -9.26 -16.75 0.55
CA TYR A 138 -10.33 -17.49 -0.13
C TYR A 138 -11.46 -17.99 0.79
N LYS A 139 -11.19 -18.14 2.08
CA LYS A 139 -12.21 -18.58 3.05
C LYS A 139 -13.33 -17.57 3.26
N GLN A 140 -13.13 -16.33 2.81
CA GLN A 140 -14.13 -15.27 2.93
C GLN A 140 -15.17 -15.30 1.81
N VAL A 141 -14.86 -15.96 0.68
CA VAL A 141 -15.81 -16.11 -0.41
C VAL A 141 -16.94 -17.06 0.03
N PRO A 142 -18.21 -16.62 0.04
CA PRO A 142 -19.33 -17.50 0.31
C PRO A 142 -19.38 -18.67 -0.69
N LYS A 143 -19.74 -19.87 -0.23
CA LYS A 143 -19.78 -21.07 -1.08
C LYS A 143 -20.83 -21.00 -2.21
N ASP A 144 -21.85 -20.20 -1.98
CA ASP A 144 -23.00 -19.96 -2.86
C ASP A 144 -22.94 -18.61 -3.56
N TYR A 145 -21.77 -17.96 -3.53
CA TYR A 145 -21.57 -16.70 -4.26
C TYR A 145 -21.63 -16.96 -5.77
N ASP A 146 -22.60 -16.33 -6.43
CA ASP A 146 -22.88 -16.46 -7.86
C ASP A 146 -22.23 -15.38 -8.72
N GLY A 147 -21.65 -14.35 -8.08
CA GLY A 147 -20.90 -13.29 -8.76
C GLY A 147 -19.48 -13.70 -9.16
N LYS A 148 -18.75 -12.77 -9.72
CA LYS A 148 -17.34 -12.99 -10.11
C LYS A 148 -16.42 -12.90 -8.90
N VAL A 149 -15.39 -13.76 -8.88
CA VAL A 149 -14.27 -13.65 -7.94
C VAL A 149 -13.05 -13.22 -8.72
N ILE A 150 -12.55 -12.05 -8.44
CA ILE A 150 -11.39 -11.46 -9.12
C ILE A 150 -10.18 -11.57 -8.18
N GLU A 151 -9.16 -12.24 -8.62
CA GLU A 151 -7.90 -12.33 -7.89
C GLU A 151 -6.92 -11.27 -8.41
N MET A 152 -6.44 -10.45 -7.49
CA MET A 152 -5.41 -9.47 -7.84
C MET A 152 -4.10 -10.20 -8.19
N ASN A 153 -3.60 -9.97 -9.39
CA ASN A 153 -2.30 -10.43 -9.83
C ASN A 153 -1.37 -9.24 -10.06
N PRO A 154 -0.41 -8.98 -9.17
CA PRO A 154 0.52 -7.86 -9.31
C PRO A 154 1.50 -8.02 -10.48
N SER A 155 1.57 -9.22 -11.08
CA SER A 155 2.52 -9.57 -12.15
C SER A 155 1.89 -9.52 -13.54
N ILE A 156 0.72 -8.90 -13.73
CA ILE A 156 0.16 -8.73 -15.07
C ILE A 156 1.10 -7.82 -15.90
N PRO A 157 1.63 -8.31 -17.02
CA PRO A 157 2.56 -7.53 -17.83
C PRO A 157 1.97 -6.20 -18.29
N GLY A 158 2.73 -5.13 -18.10
CA GLY A 158 2.31 -3.79 -18.51
C GLY A 158 1.37 -3.08 -17.53
N CYS A 159 0.88 -3.74 -16.48
CA CYS A 159 0.08 -3.12 -15.43
C CYS A 159 0.95 -2.57 -14.30
N LYS A 160 0.54 -1.42 -13.77
CA LYS A 160 1.06 -0.84 -12.55
C LYS A 160 0.03 -0.94 -11.43
N ILE A 161 0.46 -0.70 -10.21
CA ILE A 161 -0.40 -0.86 -9.03
C ILE A 161 -1.62 0.08 -9.06
N PHE A 162 -1.47 1.29 -9.60
CA PHE A 162 -2.56 2.26 -9.71
C PHE A 162 -3.57 1.95 -10.83
N ASP A 163 -3.25 1.05 -11.76
CA ASP A 163 -4.20 0.63 -12.78
C ASP A 163 -5.35 -0.22 -12.19
N TRP A 164 -5.20 -0.66 -10.93
CA TRP A 164 -6.23 -1.37 -10.18
C TRP A 164 -7.24 -0.45 -9.50
N CYS A 165 -7.08 0.88 -9.55
CA CYS A 165 -7.94 1.81 -8.83
C CYS A 165 -9.41 1.62 -9.15
N TRP A 166 -9.78 1.49 -10.44
CA TRP A 166 -11.17 1.24 -10.83
C TRP A 166 -11.70 -0.08 -10.24
N VAL A 167 -10.88 -1.12 -10.23
CA VAL A 167 -11.25 -2.44 -9.68
C VAL A 167 -11.44 -2.36 -8.16
N PHE A 168 -10.60 -1.60 -7.44
CA PHE A 168 -10.80 -1.37 -6.00
C PHE A 168 -12.10 -0.60 -5.72
N GLU A 169 -12.36 0.48 -6.46
CA GLU A 169 -13.54 1.33 -6.25
C GLU A 169 -14.87 0.62 -6.48
N ASN A 170 -14.91 -0.39 -7.35
CA ASN A 170 -16.16 -1.00 -7.79
C ASN A 170 -16.39 -2.43 -7.28
N ALA A 171 -15.52 -2.98 -6.47
CA ALA A 171 -15.74 -4.28 -5.83
C ALA A 171 -16.90 -4.23 -4.84
N GLU A 172 -17.69 -5.30 -4.75
CA GLU A 172 -18.74 -5.48 -3.74
C GLU A 172 -18.16 -5.81 -2.37
N GLU A 173 -17.13 -6.65 -2.34
CA GLU A 173 -16.33 -6.97 -1.15
C GLU A 173 -14.85 -7.00 -1.51
N ILE A 174 -14.01 -6.65 -0.55
CA ILE A 174 -12.55 -6.72 -0.68
C ILE A 174 -11.97 -7.52 0.48
N HIS A 175 -11.25 -8.59 0.13
CA HIS A 175 -10.51 -9.40 1.08
C HIS A 175 -9.04 -9.39 0.71
N SER A 176 -8.21 -8.81 1.54
CA SER A 176 -6.81 -8.58 1.22
C SER A 176 -5.88 -8.94 2.37
N VAL A 177 -4.72 -9.47 2.05
CA VAL A 177 -3.60 -9.48 2.98
C VAL A 177 -3.05 -8.06 3.15
N ASP A 178 -2.54 -7.74 4.33
CA ASP A 178 -1.99 -6.40 4.62
C ASP A 178 -0.75 -6.08 3.76
N THR A 179 -0.93 -5.17 2.79
CA THR A 179 0.09 -4.76 1.83
C THR A 179 -0.02 -3.28 1.47
N SER A 180 0.88 -2.81 0.61
CA SER A 180 0.89 -1.42 0.11
C SER A 180 -0.38 -0.99 -0.62
N ILE A 181 -1.21 -1.90 -1.13
CA ILE A 181 -2.46 -1.53 -1.81
C ILE A 181 -3.47 -0.87 -0.88
N HIS A 182 -3.43 -1.17 0.44
CA HIS A 182 -4.30 -0.50 1.40
C HIS A 182 -4.10 1.00 1.41
N TYR A 183 -2.86 1.48 1.26
CA TYR A 183 -2.59 2.93 1.17
C TYR A 183 -3.26 3.58 -0.05
N ILE A 184 -3.37 2.85 -1.17
CA ILE A 184 -4.10 3.33 -2.34
C ILE A 184 -5.59 3.35 -2.05
N MET A 185 -6.13 2.26 -1.49
CA MET A 185 -7.55 2.15 -1.15
C MET A 185 -8.00 3.20 -0.13
N GLU A 186 -7.13 3.66 0.78
CA GLU A 186 -7.43 4.77 1.70
C GLU A 186 -7.66 6.12 1.02
N THR A 187 -7.27 6.26 -0.26
CA THR A 187 -7.47 7.48 -1.05
C THR A 187 -8.64 7.39 -2.03
N LEU A 188 -9.35 6.26 -2.07
CA LEU A 188 -10.42 5.97 -3.02
C LEU A 188 -11.79 5.97 -2.33
N GLU A 189 -12.84 6.24 -3.11
CA GLU A 189 -14.22 6.04 -2.71
C GLU A 189 -14.63 4.60 -3.00
N LEU A 190 -14.46 3.72 -2.02
CA LEU A 190 -14.79 2.31 -2.16
C LEU A 190 -16.29 2.08 -2.04
N LYS A 191 -16.87 1.33 -2.99
CA LYS A 191 -18.27 0.87 -2.94
C LYS A 191 -18.47 -0.39 -2.11
N ALA A 192 -17.39 -1.03 -1.73
CA ALA A 192 -17.40 -2.30 -1.03
C ALA A 192 -18.21 -2.21 0.27
N SER A 193 -19.15 -3.13 0.42
CA SER A 193 -19.96 -3.30 1.63
C SER A 193 -19.18 -3.97 2.75
N LYS A 194 -18.07 -4.66 2.42
CA LYS A 194 -17.21 -5.37 3.35
C LYS A 194 -15.75 -5.23 2.94
N LEU A 195 -14.93 -4.81 3.90
CA LEU A 195 -13.49 -4.65 3.76
C LEU A 195 -12.80 -5.52 4.80
N THR A 196 -12.00 -6.50 4.37
CA THR A 196 -11.39 -7.47 5.28
C THR A 196 -9.88 -7.52 5.09
N ILE A 197 -9.14 -7.46 6.21
CA ILE A 197 -7.68 -7.62 6.22
C ILE A 197 -7.29 -8.95 6.86
N HIS A 198 -6.45 -9.69 6.15
CA HIS A 198 -5.78 -10.89 6.62
C HIS A 198 -4.36 -10.55 7.04
N PRO A 199 -3.99 -10.67 8.33
CA PRO A 199 -2.66 -10.29 8.79
C PRO A 199 -1.60 -11.25 8.23
N ARG A 200 -0.63 -10.71 7.47
CA ARG A 200 0.53 -11.48 7.00
C ARG A 200 1.49 -11.87 8.12
N HIS A 201 1.52 -11.08 9.19
CA HIS A 201 2.27 -11.37 10.41
C HIS A 201 1.33 -11.58 11.58
N TYR A 202 1.45 -12.73 12.24
CA TYR A 202 0.62 -13.06 13.40
C TYR A 202 0.74 -11.98 14.49
N LYS A 203 -0.36 -11.29 14.79
CA LYS A 203 -0.52 -10.21 15.79
C LYS A 203 0.12 -8.86 15.48
N TYR A 204 1.19 -8.76 14.69
CA TYR A 204 1.91 -7.49 14.53
C TYR A 204 1.25 -6.53 13.53
N ALA A 205 0.73 -7.04 12.43
CA ALA A 205 0.16 -6.24 11.36
C ALA A 205 -0.95 -5.30 11.85
N LYS A 206 -1.89 -5.83 12.64
CA LYS A 206 -2.99 -5.03 13.18
C LYS A 206 -2.51 -3.80 13.95
N PHE A 207 -1.55 -3.94 14.85
CA PHE A 207 -1.03 -2.82 15.65
C PHE A 207 -0.39 -1.72 14.81
N ILE A 208 0.25 -2.09 13.70
CA ILE A 208 0.89 -1.14 12.80
C ILE A 208 -0.15 -0.38 11.98
N TYR A 209 -1.13 -1.09 11.42
CA TYR A 209 -2.04 -0.55 10.43
C TYR A 209 -3.31 0.07 11.00
N ASP A 210 -3.87 -0.41 12.13
CA ASP A 210 -5.09 0.17 12.75
C ASP A 210 -4.97 1.67 13.02
N ARG A 211 -3.75 2.17 13.22
CA ARG A 211 -3.49 3.59 13.50
C ARG A 211 -3.42 4.46 12.27
N ILE A 212 -3.25 3.87 11.09
CA ILE A 212 -3.00 4.59 9.84
C ILE A 212 -4.05 4.39 8.77
N LEU A 213 -4.84 3.30 8.87
CA LEU A 213 -5.97 3.04 8.00
C LEU A 213 -7.24 3.69 8.57
N ARG A 214 -8.05 4.29 7.69
CA ARG A 214 -9.27 5.04 8.03
C ARG A 214 -10.54 4.38 7.54
N GLN A 215 -10.44 3.56 6.47
CA GLN A 215 -11.55 2.76 5.98
C GLN A 215 -11.95 1.73 7.05
N PRO A 216 -13.22 1.31 7.12
CA PRO A 216 -13.73 0.41 8.16
C PRO A 216 -13.29 -1.04 7.95
N TRP A 217 -11.99 -1.28 7.99
CA TRP A 217 -11.42 -2.59 7.80
C TRP A 217 -11.71 -3.53 8.96
N GLU A 218 -12.23 -4.70 8.64
CA GLU A 218 -12.38 -5.82 9.58
C GLU A 218 -11.14 -6.71 9.53
N TRP A 219 -10.46 -6.87 10.66
CA TRP A 219 -9.32 -7.76 10.78
C TRP A 219 -9.76 -9.18 11.07
N ILE A 220 -9.25 -10.15 10.30
CA ILE A 220 -9.45 -11.55 10.63
C ILE A 220 -8.52 -11.93 11.79
N ASP A 221 -9.11 -12.39 12.88
CA ASP A 221 -8.37 -12.87 14.04
C ASP A 221 -8.15 -14.39 13.91
N TYR A 222 -6.97 -14.77 13.48
CA TYR A 222 -6.57 -16.17 13.39
C TYR A 222 -5.99 -16.62 14.72
N THR A 223 -6.32 -17.85 15.13
CA THR A 223 -5.49 -18.56 16.11
C THR A 223 -4.09 -18.79 15.50
N ARG A 224 -3.07 -18.96 16.37
CA ARG A 224 -1.70 -19.19 15.89
C ARG A 224 -1.59 -20.41 14.96
N ASP A 225 -2.36 -21.46 15.26
CA ASP A 225 -2.34 -22.70 14.48
C ASP A 225 -3.06 -22.55 13.13
N GLU A 226 -4.14 -21.78 13.07
CA GLU A 226 -4.79 -21.43 11.80
C GLU A 226 -3.88 -20.57 10.93
N TRP A 227 -3.26 -19.56 11.52
CA TRP A 227 -2.35 -18.67 10.79
C TRP A 227 -1.17 -19.45 10.19
N ARG A 228 -0.52 -20.33 10.94
CA ARG A 228 0.57 -21.19 10.46
C ARG A 228 0.18 -22.11 9.30
N LYS A 229 -1.07 -22.54 9.21
CA LYS A 229 -1.58 -23.36 8.11
C LYS A 229 -1.85 -22.56 6.83
N LEU A 230 -2.03 -21.25 6.93
CA LEU A 230 -2.49 -20.37 5.86
C LEU A 230 -1.38 -19.48 5.31
N ALA A 231 -0.44 -19.10 6.13
CA ALA A 231 0.76 -18.38 5.73
C ALA A 231 1.85 -19.38 5.32
N PRO A 232 2.60 -19.14 4.24
CA PRO A 232 3.81 -19.89 4.00
C PRO A 232 4.75 -19.67 5.20
N MET A 233 5.41 -20.75 5.63
CA MET A 233 6.37 -20.66 6.72
C MET A 233 7.44 -19.63 6.34
N GLU A 234 7.36 -18.44 6.92
CA GLU A 234 8.53 -17.60 7.02
C GLU A 234 9.52 -18.37 7.90
N ALA A 235 10.71 -18.62 7.38
CA ALA A 235 11.79 -19.21 8.14
C ALA A 235 11.98 -18.36 9.41
N GLU A 236 11.94 -19.02 10.56
CA GLU A 236 12.20 -18.43 11.87
C GLU A 236 13.54 -17.69 11.92
#